data_c6201fad1ef4b53cfc8a82588ec46610
#
_entry.id   c6201fad1ef4b53cfc8a82588ec46610
#
_cell.length_a   1.000
_cell.length_b   1.000
_cell.length_c   1.000
_cell.angle_alpha   90.00
_cell.angle_beta   90.00
_cell.angle_gamma   90.00
#
_symmetry.space_group_name_H-M   'P 1'
#
loop_
_entity.id
_entity.type
_entity.pdbx_description
1 polymer ?
#
loop_
_entity_poly.entity_id
_entity_poly.type
_entity_poly.pdbx_seq_one_letter_code
_entity_poly.pdbx_strand_id
1 'polypeptide(L)'
;VNVDSNDAGSNPKVKPESRSAAKVRRLIADQQYFGLTAKTFHDGAGRTLRRLSTATPRIDVHTLGEDFCLDAAASWTLLRALLGGGLLLSDGPGTYRTSARFREYALAELVMPMSRLHAKEIVARSRGMAARINANWGRNPYQIRMILVSGSYMSRSDRLPELSLWLILRRRHELRTRRWNHGLSKSDAMRQIASAMKELDPLVVVHVAADKQGVPRPFSVTFEADDVFGDPSVHSWGRFRSWGASISRRLSLK
;
A
#
# COMPACT_ATOMS: atom_id res chain seq x y z
N VAL A 1 5.01 58.72 -36.99
CA VAL A 1 5.78 57.46 -36.94
C VAL A 1 5.33 56.75 -35.70
N ASN A 2 4.37 55.85 -35.85
CA ASN A 2 3.92 54.93 -34.78
C ASN A 2 4.85 53.72 -34.75
N VAL A 3 5.32 53.38 -33.57
CA VAL A 3 6.01 52.10 -33.31
C VAL A 3 5.24 51.40 -32.19
N ASP A 4 4.31 50.54 -32.59
CA ASP A 4 3.65 49.56 -31.73
C ASP A 4 4.61 48.39 -31.49
N SER A 5 5.09 48.26 -30.28
CA SER A 5 5.83 47.07 -29.83
C SER A 5 5.03 46.38 -28.71
N ASN A 6 4.16 45.47 -29.11
CA ASN A 6 3.42 44.60 -28.20
C ASN A 6 4.03 43.19 -28.34
N ASP A 7 5.04 42.88 -27.52
CA ASP A 7 5.59 41.53 -27.42
C ASP A 7 5.23 40.95 -26.05
N ALA A 8 4.03 40.35 -26.02
CA ALA A 8 3.53 39.66 -24.86
C ALA A 8 4.14 38.26 -24.79
N GLY A 9 5.29 38.16 -24.09
CA GLY A 9 5.92 36.90 -23.78
C GLY A 9 4.98 35.96 -23.00
N SER A 10 4.42 34.99 -23.70
CA SER A 10 3.63 33.90 -23.14
C SER A 10 4.54 32.97 -22.32
N ASN A 11 4.52 33.16 -21.03
CA ASN A 11 5.16 32.31 -20.05
C ASN A 11 4.46 30.93 -20.06
N PRO A 12 5.15 29.81 -20.39
CA PRO A 12 4.54 28.48 -20.34
C PRO A 12 4.22 28.14 -18.88
N LYS A 13 2.93 28.09 -18.56
CA LYS A 13 2.42 27.56 -17.29
C LYS A 13 2.85 26.11 -17.18
N VAL A 14 3.97 25.86 -16.49
CA VAL A 14 4.37 24.53 -16.01
C VAL A 14 3.28 24.07 -15.05
N LYS A 15 2.41 23.19 -15.54
CA LYS A 15 1.47 22.45 -14.69
C LYS A 15 2.31 21.62 -13.71
N PRO A 16 2.19 21.82 -12.38
CA PRO A 16 2.79 20.88 -11.44
C PRO A 16 2.07 19.55 -11.61
N GLU A 17 2.77 18.56 -12.16
CA GLU A 17 2.33 17.17 -12.05
C GLU A 17 2.27 16.81 -10.57
N SER A 18 1.09 16.94 -9.98
CA SER A 18 0.81 16.40 -8.66
C SER A 18 0.78 14.88 -8.78
N ARG A 19 1.95 14.23 -8.67
CA ARG A 19 1.99 12.84 -8.26
C ARG A 19 1.22 12.77 -6.96
N SER A 20 0.02 12.23 -6.99
CA SER A 20 -0.77 11.93 -5.81
C SER A 20 0.09 11.03 -4.91
N ALA A 21 0.79 11.65 -3.94
CA ALA A 21 1.59 10.91 -2.98
C ALA A 21 0.63 9.96 -2.27
N ALA A 22 0.94 8.66 -2.31
CA ALA A 22 0.12 7.66 -1.64
C ALA A 22 -0.07 8.06 -0.17
N LYS A 23 -1.31 8.04 0.30
CA LYS A 23 -1.68 8.43 1.67
C LYS A 23 -0.93 7.55 2.67
N VAL A 24 -0.16 8.16 3.57
CA VAL A 24 0.55 7.46 4.64
C VAL A 24 -0.46 6.98 5.66
N ARG A 25 -0.66 5.68 5.74
CA ARG A 25 -1.60 5.06 6.69
C ARG A 25 -0.92 4.36 7.84
N ARG A 26 0.37 4.04 7.70
CA ARG A 26 1.15 3.23 8.65
C ARG A 26 2.57 3.72 8.77
N LEU A 27 3.11 3.69 9.98
CA LEU A 27 4.51 3.86 10.30
C LEU A 27 5.07 2.52 10.75
N ILE A 28 6.21 2.13 10.21
CA ILE A 28 6.85 0.87 10.53
C ILE A 28 7.77 1.07 11.73
N ALA A 29 7.52 0.33 12.82
CA ALA A 29 8.11 0.59 14.12
C ALA A 29 9.64 0.55 14.17
N ASP A 30 10.29 -0.26 13.34
CA ASP A 30 11.74 -0.40 13.25
C ASP A 30 12.39 0.44 12.13
N GLN A 31 11.61 1.33 11.49
CA GLN A 31 12.13 2.33 10.56
C GLN A 31 12.37 3.67 11.24
N GLN A 32 13.28 4.45 10.65
CA GLN A 32 13.51 5.84 11.02
C GLN A 32 12.73 6.77 10.08
N TYR A 33 12.15 7.81 10.66
CA TYR A 33 11.44 8.86 9.96
C TYR A 33 12.05 10.21 10.34
N PHE A 34 12.61 10.90 9.36
CA PHE A 34 13.25 12.21 9.54
C PHE A 34 14.34 12.23 10.61
N GLY A 35 15.09 11.11 10.72
CA GLY A 35 16.17 10.93 11.71
C GLY A 35 15.71 10.45 13.09
N LEU A 36 14.43 10.25 13.31
CA LEU A 36 13.85 9.77 14.57
C LEU A 36 13.32 8.34 14.43
N THR A 37 13.25 7.59 15.54
CA THR A 37 12.54 6.31 15.53
C THR A 37 11.06 6.55 15.20
N ALA A 38 10.39 5.57 14.60
CA ALA A 38 8.98 5.67 14.24
C ALA A 38 8.11 6.09 15.44
N LYS A 39 8.38 5.52 16.62
CA LYS A 39 7.66 5.84 17.86
C LYS A 39 7.87 7.28 18.27
N THR A 40 9.13 7.73 18.36
CA THR A 40 9.46 9.12 18.74
C THR A 40 8.82 10.11 17.77
N PHE A 41 8.90 9.80 16.47
CA PHE A 41 8.30 10.63 15.44
C PHE A 41 6.76 10.69 15.57
N HIS A 42 6.11 9.55 15.70
CA HIS A 42 4.65 9.45 15.85
C HIS A 42 4.14 10.19 17.08
N ASP A 43 4.79 9.98 18.23
CA ASP A 43 4.41 10.60 19.49
C ASP A 43 4.61 12.12 19.45
N GLY A 44 5.72 12.60 18.89
CA GLY A 44 6.00 14.02 18.70
C GLY A 44 5.01 14.69 17.75
N ALA A 45 4.78 14.08 16.59
CA ALA A 45 3.82 14.60 15.62
C ALA A 45 2.38 14.64 16.18
N GLY A 46 2.01 13.66 16.98
CA GLY A 46 0.73 13.65 17.69
C GLY A 46 0.61 14.77 18.73
N ARG A 47 1.69 15.08 19.47
CA ARG A 47 1.73 16.23 20.39
C ARG A 47 1.59 17.56 19.64
N THR A 48 2.32 17.73 18.54
CA THR A 48 2.21 18.91 17.67
C THR A 48 0.77 19.12 17.20
N LEU A 49 0.09 18.08 16.69
CA LEU A 49 -1.29 18.22 16.25
C LEU A 49 -2.25 18.60 17.38
N ARG A 50 -2.09 18.01 18.56
CA ARG A 50 -2.91 18.37 19.72
C ARG A 50 -2.71 19.82 20.14
N ARG A 51 -1.45 20.30 20.21
CA ARG A 51 -1.14 21.69 20.54
C ARG A 51 -1.75 22.67 19.53
N LEU A 52 -1.65 22.35 18.22
CA LEU A 52 -2.23 23.18 17.16
C LEU A 52 -3.76 23.25 17.21
N SER A 53 -4.42 22.23 17.77
CA SER A 53 -5.89 22.24 17.92
C SER A 53 -6.37 23.07 19.12
N THR A 54 -5.49 23.37 20.10
CA THR A 54 -5.90 23.97 21.37
C THR A 54 -5.42 25.40 21.61
N ALA A 55 -4.27 25.81 21.09
CA ALA A 55 -3.66 27.06 21.56
C ALA A 55 -3.08 27.96 20.45
N THR A 56 -2.21 27.50 19.61
CA THR A 56 -1.52 28.34 18.61
C THR A 56 -1.36 27.64 17.28
N PRO A 57 -1.74 28.26 16.17
CA PRO A 57 -1.68 27.62 14.84
C PRO A 57 -0.26 27.59 14.26
N ARG A 58 0.75 28.10 14.96
CA ARG A 58 2.11 28.27 14.43
C ARG A 58 3.10 27.33 15.11
N ILE A 59 4.07 26.91 14.34
CA ILE A 59 5.20 26.07 14.75
C ILE A 59 6.46 26.90 14.58
N ASP A 60 7.31 26.92 15.57
CA ASP A 60 8.69 27.37 15.49
C ASP A 60 9.63 26.25 15.95
N VAL A 61 10.93 26.49 15.89
CA VAL A 61 11.93 25.47 16.26
C VAL A 61 11.86 25.07 17.72
N HIS A 62 11.50 26.00 18.61
CA HIS A 62 11.42 25.74 20.05
C HIS A 62 10.22 24.85 20.37
N THR A 63 9.04 25.21 19.91
CA THR A 63 7.81 24.41 20.09
C THR A 63 7.92 23.04 19.45
N LEU A 64 8.65 22.93 18.31
CA LEU A 64 8.94 21.64 17.71
C LEU A 64 9.86 20.79 18.61
N GLY A 65 10.90 21.43 19.22
CA GLY A 65 11.78 20.76 20.18
C GLY A 65 11.03 20.22 21.40
N GLU A 66 10.12 21.00 21.97
CA GLU A 66 9.26 20.58 23.09
C GLU A 66 8.38 19.38 22.67
N ASP A 67 7.67 19.49 21.53
CA ASP A 67 6.78 18.45 21.06
C ASP A 67 7.50 17.11 20.78
N PHE A 68 8.75 17.16 20.32
CA PHE A 68 9.55 15.98 20.00
C PHE A 68 10.53 15.58 21.10
N CYS A 69 10.59 16.33 22.22
CA CYS A 69 11.54 16.14 23.33
C CYS A 69 13.01 16.15 22.84
N LEU A 70 13.37 17.15 22.03
CA LEU A 70 14.69 17.31 21.41
C LEU A 70 15.39 18.55 21.96
N ASP A 71 16.72 18.52 21.97
CA ASP A 71 17.53 19.71 22.17
C ASP A 71 17.46 20.68 20.97
N ALA A 72 18.04 21.85 21.10
CA ALA A 72 17.98 22.88 20.06
C ALA A 72 18.64 22.44 18.74
N ALA A 73 19.77 21.71 18.78
CA ALA A 73 20.48 21.27 17.58
C ALA A 73 19.68 20.19 16.83
N ALA A 74 19.15 19.21 17.56
CA ALA A 74 18.29 18.17 16.99
C ALA A 74 16.98 18.75 16.46
N SER A 75 16.40 19.76 17.13
CA SER A 75 15.20 20.46 16.67
C SER A 75 15.39 21.16 15.34
N TRP A 76 16.52 21.83 15.14
CA TRP A 76 16.89 22.43 13.85
C TRP A 76 17.08 21.38 12.77
N THR A 77 17.72 20.27 13.10
CA THR A 77 17.91 19.14 12.16
C THR A 77 16.57 18.54 11.72
N LEU A 78 15.69 18.28 12.68
CA LEU A 78 14.34 17.79 12.40
C LEU A 78 13.54 18.80 11.57
N LEU A 79 13.57 20.10 11.92
CA LEU A 79 12.87 21.14 11.17
C LEU A 79 13.27 21.14 9.69
N ARG A 80 14.58 21.09 9.41
CA ARG A 80 15.09 21.02 8.02
C ARG A 80 14.63 19.76 7.30
N ALA A 81 14.64 18.63 7.97
CA ALA A 81 14.19 17.36 7.40
C ALA A 81 12.67 17.39 7.09
N LEU A 82 11.86 17.97 7.97
CA LEU A 82 10.41 18.12 7.78
C LEU A 82 10.06 19.10 6.65
N LEU A 83 10.81 20.21 6.53
CA LEU A 83 10.67 21.16 5.42
C LEU A 83 11.08 20.50 4.10
N GLY A 84 12.24 19.84 4.06
CA GLY A 84 12.70 19.12 2.86
C GLY A 84 11.76 17.99 2.44
N GLY A 85 11.10 17.34 3.40
CA GLY A 85 10.08 16.31 3.15
C GLY A 85 8.69 16.87 2.80
N GLY A 86 8.50 18.20 2.82
CA GLY A 86 7.21 18.84 2.55
C GLY A 86 6.14 18.58 3.64
N LEU A 87 6.57 18.24 4.87
CA LEU A 87 5.65 18.06 5.99
C LEU A 87 5.32 19.39 6.66
N LEU A 88 6.28 20.30 6.71
CA LEU A 88 6.07 21.66 7.14
C LEU A 88 6.20 22.62 5.96
N LEU A 89 5.48 23.72 6.03
CA LEU A 89 5.48 24.81 5.04
C LEU A 89 5.81 26.10 5.78
N SER A 90 6.64 26.96 5.19
CA SER A 90 6.92 28.28 5.76
C SER A 90 5.64 29.13 5.80
N ASP A 91 5.40 29.82 6.91
CA ASP A 91 4.24 30.69 7.15
C ASP A 91 4.67 32.09 7.62
N GLY A 92 5.94 32.42 7.43
CA GLY A 92 6.57 33.68 7.80
C GLY A 92 7.99 33.47 8.34
N PRO A 93 8.70 34.52 8.71
CA PRO A 93 10.04 34.43 9.27
C PRO A 93 10.05 33.60 10.57
N GLY A 94 10.74 32.45 10.54
CA GLY A 94 10.90 31.56 11.70
C GLY A 94 9.61 30.82 12.12
N THR A 95 8.52 30.93 11.36
CA THR A 95 7.24 30.27 11.66
C THR A 95 6.81 29.34 10.55
N TYR A 96 6.17 28.23 10.92
CA TYR A 96 5.80 27.16 10.03
C TYR A 96 4.38 26.66 10.31
N ARG A 97 3.77 26.06 9.29
CA ARG A 97 2.47 25.38 9.40
C ARG A 97 2.57 23.94 8.94
N THR A 98 1.71 23.08 9.44
CA THR A 98 1.64 21.68 9.00
C THR A 98 1.00 21.56 7.63
N SER A 99 1.54 20.68 6.78
CA SER A 99 0.91 20.25 5.55
C SER A 99 -0.13 19.14 5.80
N ALA A 100 -0.95 18.83 4.81
CA ALA A 100 -1.82 17.65 4.85
C ALA A 100 -1.01 16.35 5.08
N ARG A 101 0.18 16.28 4.49
CA ARG A 101 1.09 15.14 4.65
C ARG A 101 1.58 14.97 6.08
N PHE A 102 1.87 16.04 6.80
CA PHE A 102 2.21 15.95 8.23
C PHE A 102 1.09 15.29 9.04
N ARG A 103 -0.17 15.68 8.76
CA ARG A 103 -1.34 15.09 9.43
C ARG A 103 -1.47 13.60 9.13
N GLU A 104 -1.20 13.18 7.90
CA GLU A 104 -1.21 11.76 7.54
C GLU A 104 -0.20 10.96 8.36
N TYR A 105 1.03 11.47 8.52
CA TYR A 105 2.06 10.84 9.34
C TYR A 105 1.69 10.80 10.82
N ALA A 106 1.16 11.90 11.36
CA ALA A 106 0.79 11.99 12.77
C ALA A 106 -0.41 11.12 13.15
N LEU A 107 -1.28 10.80 12.18
CA LEU A 107 -2.45 9.94 12.36
C LEU A 107 -2.22 8.51 11.86
N ALA A 108 -1.03 8.20 11.34
CA ALA A 108 -0.69 6.89 10.84
C ALA A 108 -0.60 5.87 11.99
N GLU A 109 -1.07 4.66 11.75
CA GLU A 109 -0.95 3.57 12.72
C GLU A 109 0.51 3.09 12.83
N LEU A 110 1.04 2.99 14.06
CA LEU A 110 2.36 2.42 14.29
C LEU A 110 2.25 0.89 14.28
N VAL A 111 2.91 0.24 13.32
CA VAL A 111 2.82 -1.19 13.12
C VAL A 111 4.19 -1.87 13.18
N MET A 112 4.23 -3.08 13.76
CA MET A 112 5.43 -3.92 13.70
C MET A 112 5.50 -4.60 12.33
N PRO A 113 6.67 -4.63 11.66
CA PRO A 113 6.80 -5.33 10.40
C PRO A 113 6.63 -6.84 10.59
N MET A 114 6.01 -7.49 9.60
CA MET A 114 5.87 -8.94 9.63
C MET A 114 7.20 -9.63 9.26
N SER A 115 7.43 -10.82 9.81
CA SER A 115 8.54 -11.65 9.37
C SER A 115 8.28 -12.23 7.98
N ARG A 116 9.34 -12.52 7.24
CA ARG A 116 9.22 -13.18 5.93
C ARG A 116 8.55 -14.57 6.02
N LEU A 117 8.78 -15.29 7.13
CA LEU A 117 8.12 -16.57 7.36
C LEU A 117 6.61 -16.38 7.47
N HIS A 118 6.16 -15.43 8.29
CA HIS A 118 4.74 -15.11 8.44
C HIS A 118 4.12 -14.65 7.11
N ALA A 119 4.84 -13.84 6.32
CA ALA A 119 4.38 -13.45 4.98
C ALA A 119 4.17 -14.67 4.05
N LYS A 120 5.07 -15.67 4.10
CA LYS A 120 4.90 -16.92 3.35
C LYS A 120 3.66 -17.70 3.78
N GLU A 121 3.38 -17.76 5.07
CA GLU A 121 2.18 -18.40 5.62
C GLU A 121 0.90 -17.69 5.14
N ILE A 122 0.90 -16.34 5.15
CA ILE A 122 -0.23 -15.56 4.62
C ILE A 122 -0.43 -15.84 3.13
N VAL A 123 0.64 -15.89 2.33
CA VAL A 123 0.57 -16.26 0.92
C VAL A 123 -0.01 -17.66 0.73
N ALA A 124 0.37 -18.64 1.55
CA ALA A 124 -0.21 -19.97 1.50
C ALA A 124 -1.71 -19.95 1.85
N ARG A 125 -2.10 -19.23 2.90
CA ARG A 125 -3.50 -19.04 3.31
C ARG A 125 -4.32 -18.32 2.24
N SER A 126 -3.74 -17.35 1.53
CA SER A 126 -4.41 -16.63 0.44
C SER A 126 -4.80 -17.54 -0.72
N ARG A 127 -3.98 -18.55 -1.04
CA ARG A 127 -4.31 -19.59 -2.03
C ARG A 127 -5.54 -20.41 -1.61
N GLY A 128 -5.55 -20.87 -0.36
CA GLY A 128 -6.69 -21.60 0.20
C GLY A 128 -7.96 -20.76 0.24
N MET A 129 -7.84 -19.47 0.56
CA MET A 129 -8.96 -18.52 0.52
C MET A 129 -9.49 -18.34 -0.92
N ALA A 130 -8.60 -18.18 -1.91
CA ALA A 130 -8.98 -18.08 -3.31
C ALA A 130 -9.74 -19.32 -3.79
N ALA A 131 -9.26 -20.50 -3.45
CA ALA A 131 -9.94 -21.75 -3.78
C ALA A 131 -11.36 -21.80 -3.17
N ARG A 132 -11.51 -21.42 -1.90
CA ARG A 132 -12.84 -21.35 -1.22
C ARG A 132 -13.78 -20.33 -1.87
N ILE A 133 -13.27 -19.12 -2.19
CA ILE A 133 -14.07 -18.09 -2.87
C ILE A 133 -14.51 -18.60 -4.24
N ASN A 134 -13.62 -19.27 -4.97
CA ASN A 134 -13.91 -19.81 -6.28
C ASN A 134 -14.91 -20.99 -6.21
N ALA A 135 -14.87 -21.82 -5.19
CA ALA A 135 -15.83 -22.89 -4.97
C ALA A 135 -17.24 -22.37 -4.61
N ASN A 136 -17.35 -21.25 -3.90
CA ASN A 136 -18.62 -20.63 -3.50
C ASN A 136 -19.23 -19.73 -4.59
N TRP A 137 -19.40 -20.27 -5.77
CA TRP A 137 -19.85 -19.54 -6.95
C TRP A 137 -21.29 -18.99 -6.90
N GLY A 138 -22.13 -19.47 -5.99
CA GLY A 138 -23.47 -18.92 -5.76
C GLY A 138 -23.52 -17.54 -5.09
N ARG A 139 -22.41 -17.05 -4.52
CA ARG A 139 -22.40 -15.82 -3.71
C ARG A 139 -21.78 -14.60 -4.39
N ASN A 140 -20.94 -14.79 -5.41
CA ASN A 140 -20.25 -13.69 -6.07
C ASN A 140 -20.10 -13.95 -7.57
N PRO A 141 -20.46 -12.98 -8.45
CA PRO A 141 -20.36 -13.13 -9.90
C PRO A 141 -18.92 -13.12 -10.42
N TYR A 142 -17.95 -12.83 -9.55
CA TYR A 142 -16.52 -12.84 -9.89
C TYR A 142 -15.80 -13.98 -9.20
N GLN A 143 -14.75 -14.46 -9.84
CA GLN A 143 -13.81 -15.42 -9.28
C GLN A 143 -12.39 -14.86 -9.35
N ILE A 144 -11.53 -15.34 -8.48
CA ILE A 144 -10.11 -14.98 -8.49
C ILE A 144 -9.44 -15.82 -9.57
N ARG A 145 -8.98 -15.16 -10.63
CA ARG A 145 -8.17 -15.81 -11.69
C ARG A 145 -6.74 -15.97 -11.24
N MET A 146 -6.16 -14.92 -10.65
CA MET A 146 -4.77 -14.94 -10.19
C MET A 146 -4.61 -14.16 -8.90
N ILE A 147 -3.63 -14.58 -8.09
CA ILE A 147 -3.05 -13.80 -7.02
C ILE A 147 -1.57 -13.60 -7.33
N LEU A 148 -1.14 -12.34 -7.31
CA LEU A 148 0.26 -11.99 -7.46
C LEU A 148 0.71 -11.25 -6.20
N VAL A 149 1.99 -11.38 -5.89
CA VAL A 149 2.65 -10.69 -4.78
C VAL A 149 3.73 -9.78 -5.34
N SER A 150 3.79 -8.54 -4.88
CA SER A 150 4.79 -7.55 -5.33
C SER A 150 5.36 -6.75 -4.15
N GLY A 151 6.18 -5.76 -4.46
CA GLY A 151 6.72 -4.81 -3.47
C GLY A 151 7.74 -5.45 -2.54
N SER A 152 7.67 -5.14 -1.24
CA SER A 152 8.64 -5.57 -0.23
C SER A 152 8.83 -7.09 -0.14
N TYR A 153 7.80 -7.88 -0.47
CA TYR A 153 7.91 -9.34 -0.53
C TYR A 153 8.93 -9.82 -1.54
N MET A 154 9.15 -9.09 -2.63
CA MET A 154 10.13 -9.42 -3.68
C MET A 154 11.56 -9.00 -3.32
N SER A 155 11.76 -8.21 -2.27
CA SER A 155 13.09 -7.85 -1.75
C SER A 155 13.71 -9.03 -0.98
N ARG A 156 14.97 -8.89 -0.56
CA ARG A 156 15.64 -9.87 0.31
C ARG A 156 15.46 -9.61 1.81
N SER A 157 14.69 -8.58 2.18
CA SER A 157 14.48 -8.21 3.57
C SER A 157 13.76 -9.32 4.35
N ASP A 158 14.22 -9.62 5.57
CA ASP A 158 13.57 -10.58 6.46
C ASP A 158 12.33 -10.00 7.14
N ARG A 159 12.21 -8.67 7.16
CA ARG A 159 11.07 -7.95 7.72
C ARG A 159 10.38 -7.14 6.64
N LEU A 160 9.07 -7.27 6.58
CA LEU A 160 8.23 -6.67 5.55
C LEU A 160 7.27 -5.67 6.20
N PRO A 161 7.26 -4.42 5.74
CA PRO A 161 6.31 -3.41 6.23
C PRO A 161 4.86 -3.74 5.91
N GLU A 162 4.66 -4.43 4.79
CA GLU A 162 3.35 -4.87 4.31
C GLU A 162 3.50 -6.01 3.31
N LEU A 163 2.42 -6.75 3.09
CA LEU A 163 2.30 -7.75 2.04
C LEU A 163 1.28 -7.28 1.00
N SER A 164 1.78 -6.84 -0.16
CA SER A 164 0.93 -6.37 -1.27
C SER A 164 0.45 -7.55 -2.11
N LEU A 165 -0.84 -7.88 -2.00
CA LEU A 165 -1.53 -8.88 -2.81
C LEU A 165 -2.28 -8.20 -3.96
N TRP A 166 -2.06 -8.67 -5.18
CA TRP A 166 -2.75 -8.21 -6.38
C TRP A 166 -3.69 -9.29 -6.86
N LEU A 167 -4.97 -8.97 -6.96
CA LEU A 167 -6.01 -9.86 -7.42
C LEU A 167 -6.36 -9.52 -8.87
N ILE A 168 -6.29 -10.52 -9.75
CA ILE A 168 -6.89 -10.44 -11.07
C ILE A 168 -8.20 -11.22 -11.01
N LEU A 169 -9.31 -10.50 -11.15
CA LEU A 169 -10.65 -11.05 -11.06
C LEU A 169 -11.22 -11.27 -12.45
N ARG A 170 -11.96 -12.37 -12.61
CA ARG A 170 -12.68 -12.69 -13.84
C ARG A 170 -14.15 -12.90 -13.52
N ARG A 171 -15.04 -12.37 -14.39
CA ARG A 171 -16.47 -12.68 -14.31
C ARG A 171 -16.67 -14.16 -14.65
N ARG A 172 -17.48 -14.85 -13.87
CA ARG A 172 -17.82 -16.26 -14.11
C ARG A 172 -18.63 -16.39 -15.41
N HIS A 173 -18.20 -17.30 -16.28
CA HIS A 173 -18.84 -17.49 -17.60
C HIS A 173 -20.27 -18.03 -17.49
N GLU A 174 -20.49 -18.95 -16.58
CA GLU A 174 -21.77 -19.61 -16.36
C GLU A 174 -22.92 -18.66 -16.00
N LEU A 175 -22.58 -17.47 -15.46
CA LEU A 175 -23.55 -16.45 -15.10
C LEU A 175 -23.92 -15.51 -16.26
N ARG A 176 -23.30 -15.68 -17.44
CA ARG A 176 -23.70 -14.95 -18.65
C ARG A 176 -25.08 -15.41 -19.16
N THR A 177 -25.43 -16.68 -18.94
CA THR A 177 -26.68 -17.30 -19.43
C THR A 177 -27.82 -17.25 -18.43
N ARG A 178 -27.55 -17.11 -17.14
CA ARG A 178 -28.57 -16.92 -16.10
C ARG A 178 -28.68 -15.42 -15.73
N ARG A 179 -29.89 -14.88 -15.71
CA ARG A 179 -30.15 -13.55 -15.12
C ARG A 179 -29.75 -13.61 -13.65
N TRP A 180 -28.54 -13.11 -13.35
CA TRP A 180 -28.04 -13.00 -11.99
C TRP A 180 -28.78 -11.86 -11.29
N ASN A 181 -29.83 -12.16 -10.57
CA ASN A 181 -30.72 -11.19 -9.92
C ASN A 181 -30.27 -10.80 -8.50
N HIS A 182 -29.01 -11.07 -8.12
CA HIS A 182 -28.52 -10.70 -6.80
C HIS A 182 -27.95 -9.28 -6.78
N GLY A 183 -28.63 -8.26 -7.07
CA GLY A 183 -28.38 -6.84 -6.76
C GLY A 183 -26.96 -6.29 -6.49
N LEU A 184 -25.93 -7.15 -6.52
CA LEU A 184 -24.55 -6.75 -6.30
C LEU A 184 -23.98 -6.03 -7.51
N SER A 185 -23.59 -4.78 -7.31
CA SER A 185 -22.83 -4.04 -8.32
C SER A 185 -21.45 -4.71 -8.56
N LYS A 186 -20.85 -4.43 -9.72
CA LYS A 186 -19.50 -4.88 -10.03
C LYS A 186 -18.51 -4.46 -8.92
N SER A 187 -18.58 -3.21 -8.47
CA SER A 187 -17.71 -2.66 -7.44
C SER A 187 -17.88 -3.36 -6.10
N ASP A 188 -19.12 -3.68 -5.70
CA ASP A 188 -19.39 -4.34 -4.43
C ASP A 188 -18.93 -5.79 -4.43
N ALA A 189 -19.13 -6.50 -5.55
CA ALA A 189 -18.65 -7.86 -5.72
C ALA A 189 -17.11 -7.94 -5.63
N MET A 190 -16.40 -7.03 -6.28
CA MET A 190 -14.95 -6.94 -6.21
C MET A 190 -14.47 -6.54 -4.81
N ARG A 191 -15.16 -5.59 -4.17
CA ARG A 191 -14.86 -5.15 -2.80
C ARG A 191 -15.01 -6.29 -1.80
N GLN A 192 -16.06 -7.10 -1.92
CA GLN A 192 -16.29 -8.25 -1.07
C GLN A 192 -15.13 -9.26 -1.12
N ILE A 193 -14.64 -9.59 -2.33
CA ILE A 193 -13.48 -10.47 -2.49
C ILE A 193 -12.22 -9.84 -1.88
N ALA A 194 -11.98 -8.56 -2.15
CA ALA A 194 -10.82 -7.84 -1.62
C ALA A 194 -10.85 -7.75 -0.08
N SER A 195 -12.04 -7.52 0.51
CA SER A 195 -12.21 -7.51 1.97
C SER A 195 -11.90 -8.85 2.60
N ALA A 196 -12.40 -9.95 2.03
CA ALA A 196 -12.10 -11.30 2.53
C ALA A 196 -10.60 -11.60 2.50
N MET A 197 -9.88 -11.16 1.46
CA MET A 197 -8.42 -11.30 1.40
C MET A 197 -7.69 -10.42 2.41
N LYS A 198 -8.21 -9.22 2.69
CA LYS A 198 -7.63 -8.30 3.66
C LYS A 198 -7.75 -8.79 5.10
N GLU A 199 -8.74 -9.64 5.40
CA GLU A 199 -8.95 -10.27 6.72
C GLU A 199 -7.86 -11.30 7.08
N LEU A 200 -7.02 -11.70 6.11
CA LEU A 200 -5.95 -12.65 6.37
C LEU A 200 -4.93 -12.13 7.40
N ASP A 201 -4.62 -10.83 7.35
CA ASP A 201 -3.70 -10.16 8.25
C ASP A 201 -3.83 -8.62 8.13
N PRO A 202 -3.69 -7.85 9.21
CA PRO A 202 -3.74 -6.38 9.18
C PRO A 202 -2.70 -5.73 8.26
N LEU A 203 -1.56 -6.38 8.04
CA LEU A 203 -0.48 -5.89 7.18
C LEU A 203 -0.67 -6.26 5.69
N VAL A 204 -1.74 -6.98 5.36
CA VAL A 204 -2.09 -7.28 3.97
C VAL A 204 -2.74 -6.06 3.31
N VAL A 205 -2.15 -5.64 2.21
CA VAL A 205 -2.71 -4.61 1.32
C VAL A 205 -3.20 -5.29 0.05
N VAL A 206 -4.49 -5.18 -0.23
CA VAL A 206 -5.11 -5.83 -1.38
C VAL A 206 -5.40 -4.83 -2.47
N HIS A 207 -4.91 -5.11 -3.66
CA HIS A 207 -5.15 -4.36 -4.88
C HIS A 207 -5.90 -5.24 -5.88
N VAL A 208 -6.71 -4.61 -6.74
CA VAL A 208 -7.39 -5.30 -7.85
C VAL A 208 -6.85 -4.72 -9.15
N ALA A 209 -6.32 -5.59 -10.01
CA ALA A 209 -5.84 -5.22 -11.33
C ALA A 209 -6.69 -5.91 -12.42
N ALA A 210 -6.76 -5.28 -13.59
CA ALA A 210 -7.45 -5.86 -14.73
C ALA A 210 -6.66 -7.05 -15.31
N ASP A 211 -5.34 -6.93 -15.32
CA ASP A 211 -4.40 -7.91 -15.88
C ASP A 211 -3.03 -7.84 -15.18
N LYS A 212 -2.08 -8.68 -15.63
CA LYS A 212 -0.70 -8.71 -15.12
C LYS A 212 0.09 -7.44 -15.44
N GLN A 213 -0.29 -6.67 -16.47
CA GLN A 213 0.44 -5.46 -16.88
C GLN A 213 0.21 -4.32 -15.89
N GLY A 214 -0.96 -4.30 -15.24
CA GLY A 214 -1.30 -3.34 -14.19
C GLY A 214 -0.60 -3.60 -12.84
N VAL A 215 0.19 -4.69 -12.72
CA VAL A 215 0.88 -5.04 -11.47
C VAL A 215 2.32 -4.52 -11.49
N PRO A 216 2.77 -3.77 -10.44
CA PRO A 216 4.15 -3.29 -10.35
C PRO A 216 5.17 -4.43 -10.36
N ARG A 217 6.22 -4.29 -11.17
CA ARG A 217 7.34 -5.25 -11.21
C ARG A 217 8.40 -4.89 -10.17
N PRO A 218 9.11 -5.89 -9.59
CA PRO A 218 8.94 -7.34 -9.80
C PRO A 218 7.72 -7.90 -9.06
N PHE A 219 7.11 -8.96 -9.58
CA PHE A 219 6.05 -9.70 -8.93
C PHE A 219 6.21 -11.22 -9.09
N SER A 220 5.55 -11.99 -8.23
CA SER A 220 5.46 -13.45 -8.31
C SER A 220 4.00 -13.87 -8.36
N VAL A 221 3.66 -14.80 -9.24
CA VAL A 221 2.33 -15.42 -9.29
C VAL A 221 2.27 -16.50 -8.22
N THR A 222 1.34 -16.36 -7.28
CA THR A 222 1.19 -17.30 -6.17
C THR A 222 -0.01 -18.21 -6.30
N PHE A 223 -1.01 -17.79 -7.06
CA PHE A 223 -2.19 -18.58 -7.38
C PHE A 223 -2.63 -18.27 -8.82
N GLU A 224 -2.97 -19.28 -9.56
CA GLU A 224 -3.61 -19.18 -10.88
C GLU A 224 -4.69 -20.25 -10.94
N ALA A 225 -5.93 -19.82 -11.20
CA ALA A 225 -7.02 -20.75 -11.42
C ALA A 225 -6.89 -21.35 -12.82
N ASP A 226 -6.93 -22.66 -12.92
CA ASP A 226 -6.95 -23.34 -14.21
C ASP A 226 -8.15 -22.88 -15.04
N ASP A 227 -7.93 -22.59 -16.31
CA ASP A 227 -8.97 -22.24 -17.27
C ASP A 227 -9.76 -23.51 -17.70
N VAL A 228 -10.11 -24.36 -16.75
CA VAL A 228 -10.93 -25.54 -17.06
C VAL A 228 -12.33 -25.05 -17.44
N PHE A 229 -12.49 -24.73 -18.71
CA PHE A 229 -13.78 -24.70 -19.37
C PHE A 229 -14.25 -26.14 -19.48
N GLY A 230 -15.24 -26.52 -18.74
CA GLY A 230 -15.89 -27.80 -18.98
C GLY A 230 -16.35 -28.49 -17.72
N ASP A 231 -17.60 -28.86 -17.78
CA ASP A 231 -18.27 -29.90 -17.04
C ASP A 231 -18.13 -29.93 -15.51
N PRO A 232 -19.16 -29.47 -14.78
CA PRO A 232 -19.23 -29.58 -13.34
C PRO A 232 -19.22 -31.02 -12.83
N SER A 233 -19.28 -32.02 -13.70
CA SER A 233 -19.25 -33.46 -13.35
C SER A 233 -17.85 -34.02 -13.11
N VAL A 234 -16.79 -33.29 -13.46
CA VAL A 234 -15.42 -33.74 -13.20
C VAL A 234 -14.93 -33.12 -11.88
N HIS A 235 -15.25 -33.76 -10.78
CA HIS A 235 -14.56 -33.57 -9.51
C HIS A 235 -13.10 -34.06 -9.60
N SER A 236 -12.29 -33.43 -10.40
CA SER A 236 -10.86 -33.59 -10.29
C SER A 236 -10.39 -32.60 -9.22
N TRP A 237 -10.22 -33.07 -8.01
CA TRP A 237 -9.37 -32.45 -7.01
C TRP A 237 -8.02 -32.18 -7.70
N GLY A 238 -7.83 -30.90 -8.08
CA GLY A 238 -6.70 -30.46 -8.89
C GLY A 238 -5.40 -31.04 -8.36
N ARG A 239 -4.65 -31.68 -9.22
CA ARG A 239 -3.29 -32.09 -8.97
C ARG A 239 -2.52 -30.86 -8.54
N PHE A 240 -2.31 -30.73 -7.25
CA PHE A 240 -1.34 -29.81 -6.68
C PHE A 240 0.02 -30.19 -7.27
N ARG A 241 0.44 -29.52 -8.33
CA ARG A 241 1.84 -29.61 -8.76
C ARG A 241 2.65 -29.02 -7.62
N SER A 242 3.21 -29.90 -6.82
CA SER A 242 4.19 -29.60 -5.82
C SER A 242 5.44 -29.01 -6.49
N TRP A 243 5.50 -27.67 -6.55
CA TRP A 243 6.74 -26.96 -6.86
C TRP A 243 7.62 -26.91 -5.61
N GLY A 244 7.95 -28.08 -5.10
CA GLY A 244 8.73 -28.29 -3.88
C GLY A 244 9.77 -29.38 -4.01
N ALA A 245 10.33 -29.63 -5.21
CA ALA A 245 11.39 -30.63 -5.33
C ALA A 245 12.32 -30.32 -6.49
N SER A 246 13.13 -29.26 -6.38
CA SER A 246 14.30 -29.12 -7.26
C SER A 246 15.37 -28.16 -6.69
N ILE A 247 15.63 -28.23 -5.39
CA ILE A 247 16.88 -27.71 -4.81
C ILE A 247 17.36 -28.74 -3.77
N SER A 248 17.83 -29.89 -4.24
CA SER A 248 18.66 -30.79 -3.43
C SER A 248 19.26 -31.87 -4.30
N ARG A 249 20.21 -31.47 -5.16
CA ARG A 249 21.24 -32.39 -5.69
C ARG A 249 22.31 -31.57 -6.41
N ARG A 250 23.19 -30.96 -5.65
CA ARG A 250 24.58 -30.65 -6.06
C ARG A 250 25.37 -30.16 -4.86
N LEU A 251 25.65 -31.04 -3.93
CA LEU A 251 26.79 -30.94 -3.02
C LEU A 251 27.09 -32.35 -2.53
N SER A 252 27.70 -33.15 -3.39
CA SER A 252 28.52 -34.29 -2.99
C SER A 252 29.40 -34.59 -4.21
N LEU A 253 30.64 -34.26 -4.09
CA LEU A 253 31.85 -34.78 -4.74
C LEU A 253 32.83 -33.65 -5.04
N LYS A 254 33.62 -33.31 -4.09
CA LYS A 254 35.09 -33.43 -4.03
C LYS A 254 35.58 -32.82 -2.73
#